data_b74d2c68c617771ade6414ad28a39497
#
_entry.id   b74d2c68c617771ade6414ad28a39497
#
_cell.length_a   1.000
_cell.length_b   1.000
_cell.length_c   1.000
_cell.angle_alpha   90.00
_cell.angle_beta   90.00
_cell.angle_gamma   90.00
#
_symmetry.space_group_name_H-M   'P 1'
#
loop_
_entity.id
_entity.type
_entity.pdbx_description
1 polymer ?
#
loop_
_entity_poly.entity_id
_entity_poly.type
_entity_poly.pdbx_seq_one_letter_code
_entity_poly.pdbx_strand_id
1 'polypeptide(L)'
;VGAVPANRPPPRVFWGGGGGGKKGFWRGEPRFFFGLFLISLPNKPQALKIAPDASTFADVTAPLWHYLDALHPALWREGKDFPPTPGRMDALLNGGTLRLSMTFNPAHAQQKVASGELPKSSYSFGFSQGMLGNVHFVTIPANARASAGAKVVANFLLSPKAQLRKADPSVWGDPSVLDPQKLPVDQRNALLARIPQGLPAVLPEPHAAWVNALEQEWLRRYGTH
;
A
#
# COMPACT_ATOMS: atom_id res chain seq x y z
N VAL A 1 -19.32 4.02 -3.65
CA VAL A 1 -18.20 3.97 -4.59
C VAL A 1 -18.49 4.98 -5.68
N GLY A 2 -18.06 6.23 -5.50
CA GLY A 2 -18.22 7.28 -6.50
C GLY A 2 -17.02 7.29 -7.41
N ALA A 3 -17.20 6.90 -8.69
CA ALA A 3 -16.23 7.19 -9.72
C ALA A 3 -16.03 8.71 -9.79
N VAL A 4 -14.77 9.15 -9.78
CA VAL A 4 -14.44 10.57 -9.99
C VAL A 4 -14.94 10.94 -11.39
N PRO A 5 -15.81 11.98 -11.56
CA PRO A 5 -16.31 12.38 -12.85
C PRO A 5 -15.15 12.80 -13.76
N ALA A 6 -15.17 12.34 -15.01
CA ALA A 6 -14.11 12.52 -16.00
C ALA A 6 -13.80 13.99 -16.40
N ASN A 7 -14.54 14.98 -15.89
CA ASN A 7 -14.46 16.40 -16.30
C ASN A 7 -13.99 17.36 -15.19
N ARG A 8 -13.33 16.88 -14.14
CA ARG A 8 -12.58 17.79 -13.25
C ARG A 8 -11.10 17.68 -13.56
N PRO A 9 -10.35 18.80 -13.51
CA PRO A 9 -8.90 18.71 -13.57
C PRO A 9 -8.46 17.70 -12.50
N PRO A 10 -7.50 16.84 -12.79
CA PRO A 10 -7.08 15.79 -11.84
C PRO A 10 -6.80 16.46 -10.50
N PRO A 11 -7.32 15.93 -9.39
CA PRO A 11 -6.98 16.44 -8.08
C PRO A 11 -5.46 16.45 -8.00
N ARG A 12 -4.88 17.52 -7.46
CA ARG A 12 -3.44 17.57 -7.24
C ARG A 12 -3.06 16.38 -6.38
N VAL A 13 -2.48 15.38 -7.03
CA VAL A 13 -2.09 14.10 -6.40
C VAL A 13 -0.77 14.35 -5.68
N PHE A 14 -0.71 14.03 -4.41
CA PHE A 14 0.46 14.30 -3.58
C PHE A 14 1.05 13.00 -3.07
N TRP A 15 2.32 12.82 -3.34
CA TRP A 15 3.13 11.75 -2.82
C TRP A 15 3.94 12.30 -1.66
N GLY A 16 3.95 11.58 -0.58
CA GLY A 16 4.74 11.96 0.56
C GLY A 16 5.81 10.92 0.87
N GLY A 17 7.06 11.34 0.97
CA GLY A 17 8.15 10.48 1.42
C GLY A 17 9.48 11.22 1.44
N GLY A 18 10.21 11.09 2.49
CA GLY A 18 11.29 11.87 3.02
C GLY A 18 12.41 12.34 2.11
N GLY A 19 12.72 13.60 2.24
CA GLY A 19 13.85 14.26 1.63
C GLY A 19 15.08 14.35 2.53
N GLY A 20 16.23 14.48 1.90
CA GLY A 20 17.45 15.02 2.48
C GLY A 20 18.18 14.16 3.50
N GLY A 21 19.11 13.36 3.05
CA GLY A 21 20.32 12.96 3.79
C GLY A 21 20.20 12.11 5.05
N LYS A 22 19.04 11.98 5.65
CA LYS A 22 18.81 11.22 6.87
C LYS A 22 17.50 10.47 6.79
N LYS A 23 17.61 9.16 6.53
CA LYS A 23 16.58 8.11 6.72
C LYS A 23 15.12 8.58 6.58
N GLY A 24 14.69 8.95 5.39
CA GLY A 24 13.30 9.24 5.12
C GLY A 24 12.53 7.96 4.85
N PHE A 25 11.28 7.94 5.19
CA PHE A 25 10.29 6.89 4.99
C PHE A 25 10.29 6.27 3.55
N TRP A 26 10.80 6.98 2.57
CA TRP A 26 10.87 6.56 1.16
C TRP A 26 12.10 5.75 0.76
N ARG A 27 13.10 5.65 1.58
CA ARG A 27 14.25 4.78 1.26
C ARG A 27 13.91 3.29 1.35
N GLY A 28 12.79 2.93 1.96
CA GLY A 28 12.36 1.55 2.10
C GLY A 28 11.04 1.18 1.41
N GLU A 29 10.27 2.15 0.88
CA GLU A 29 8.89 1.95 0.47
C GLU A 29 8.53 2.43 -0.97
N PRO A 30 9.45 2.76 -1.89
CA PRO A 30 9.11 3.00 -3.30
C PRO A 30 8.44 1.78 -3.95
N ARG A 31 8.69 0.62 -3.38
CA ARG A 31 8.25 -0.71 -3.83
C ARG A 31 6.78 -0.79 -4.13
N PHE A 32 5.96 -0.36 -3.19
CA PHE A 32 4.51 -0.48 -3.29
C PHE A 32 3.93 0.39 -4.40
N PHE A 33 4.45 1.58 -4.50
CA PHE A 33 3.96 2.54 -5.46
C PHE A 33 4.29 2.19 -6.88
N PHE A 34 5.55 1.87 -7.12
CA PHE A 34 6.01 1.47 -8.45
C PHE A 34 5.41 0.12 -8.85
N GLY A 35 5.29 -0.82 -7.91
CA GLY A 35 4.62 -2.08 -8.15
C GLY A 35 3.16 -1.88 -8.56
N LEU A 36 2.42 -1.04 -7.85
CA LEU A 36 1.03 -0.75 -8.15
C LEU A 36 0.86 -0.09 -9.52
N PHE A 37 1.71 0.88 -9.86
CA PHE A 37 1.66 1.52 -11.16
C PHE A 37 1.99 0.54 -12.29
N LEU A 38 3.03 -0.27 -12.15
CA LEU A 38 3.43 -1.25 -13.15
C LEU A 38 2.34 -2.31 -13.39
N ILE A 39 1.65 -2.73 -12.34
CA ILE A 39 0.57 -3.70 -12.41
C ILE A 39 -0.68 -3.08 -13.07
N SER A 40 -0.89 -1.78 -12.91
CA SER A 40 -2.00 -1.07 -13.54
C SER A 40 -1.78 -0.81 -15.03
N LEU A 41 -0.61 -1.14 -15.59
CA LEU A 41 -0.35 -1.04 -17.03
C LEU A 41 -1.06 -2.18 -17.77
N PRO A 42 -1.99 -1.89 -18.70
CA PRO A 42 -2.94 -2.86 -19.24
C PRO A 42 -2.31 -4.00 -20.06
N ASN A 43 -1.03 -3.95 -20.40
CA ASN A 43 -0.47 -4.86 -21.43
C ASN A 43 0.78 -5.66 -21.01
N LYS A 44 1.28 -5.61 -19.77
CA LYS A 44 2.56 -6.25 -19.44
C LYS A 44 2.64 -7.05 -18.12
N PRO A 45 1.56 -7.68 -17.61
CA PRO A 45 1.62 -8.40 -16.33
C PRO A 45 2.58 -9.61 -16.35
N GLN A 46 2.84 -10.20 -17.52
CA GLN A 46 3.75 -11.34 -17.63
C GLN A 46 5.23 -10.93 -17.51
N ALA A 47 5.61 -9.78 -18.06
CA ALA A 47 6.96 -9.26 -17.93
C ALA A 47 7.36 -9.04 -16.46
N LEU A 48 6.41 -8.70 -15.60
CA LEU A 48 6.65 -8.46 -14.17
C LEU A 48 6.91 -9.72 -13.36
N LYS A 49 6.61 -10.91 -13.89
CA LYS A 49 6.82 -12.19 -13.18
C LYS A 49 8.25 -12.70 -13.23
N ILE A 50 9.06 -12.17 -14.10
CA ILE A 50 10.47 -12.54 -14.27
C ILE A 50 11.38 -11.35 -13.94
N ALA A 51 12.66 -11.63 -13.64
CA ALA A 51 13.63 -10.57 -13.42
C ALA A 51 13.80 -9.75 -14.71
N PRO A 52 13.81 -8.40 -14.62
CA PRO A 52 14.03 -7.57 -15.79
C PRO A 52 15.50 -7.61 -16.23
N ASP A 53 15.74 -7.65 -17.54
CA ASP A 53 16.96 -7.16 -18.14
C ASP A 53 16.85 -5.64 -18.42
N ALA A 54 17.92 -5.04 -18.91
CA ALA A 54 17.96 -3.59 -19.14
C ALA A 54 16.92 -3.12 -20.19
N SER A 55 16.69 -3.89 -21.24
CA SER A 55 15.72 -3.57 -22.29
C SER A 55 14.29 -3.71 -21.78
N THR A 56 13.98 -4.83 -21.15
CA THR A 56 12.67 -5.09 -20.55
C THR A 56 12.33 -4.06 -19.47
N PHE A 57 13.33 -3.68 -18.65
CA PHE A 57 13.15 -2.64 -17.65
C PHE A 57 12.78 -1.31 -18.28
N ALA A 58 13.54 -0.84 -19.27
CA ALA A 58 13.29 0.43 -19.94
C ALA A 58 11.90 0.48 -20.58
N ASP A 59 11.52 -0.56 -21.33
CA ASP A 59 10.24 -0.62 -22.04
C ASP A 59 9.03 -0.68 -21.10
N VAL A 60 9.14 -1.47 -20.04
CA VAL A 60 8.04 -1.65 -19.08
C VAL A 60 7.86 -0.40 -18.22
N THR A 61 8.95 0.26 -17.84
CA THR A 61 8.87 1.41 -16.92
C THR A 61 8.74 2.77 -17.61
N ALA A 62 8.92 2.85 -18.92
CA ALA A 62 8.80 4.12 -19.66
C ALA A 62 7.49 4.90 -19.34
N PRO A 63 6.30 4.27 -19.33
CA PRO A 63 5.05 4.98 -18.97
C PRO A 63 5.04 5.47 -17.52
N LEU A 64 5.67 4.73 -16.59
CA LEU A 64 5.80 5.15 -15.20
C LEU A 64 6.61 6.43 -15.08
N TRP A 65 7.77 6.47 -15.72
CA TRP A 65 8.65 7.65 -15.66
C TRP A 65 8.02 8.85 -16.32
N HIS A 66 7.38 8.67 -17.47
CA HIS A 66 6.62 9.74 -18.12
C HIS A 66 5.53 10.31 -17.20
N TYR A 67 4.78 9.44 -16.53
CA TYR A 67 3.77 9.86 -15.55
C TYR A 67 4.39 10.60 -14.35
N LEU A 68 5.48 10.10 -13.79
CA LEU A 68 6.14 10.71 -12.64
C LEU A 68 6.79 12.06 -13.00
N ASP A 69 7.38 12.18 -14.18
CA ASP A 69 7.95 13.45 -14.68
C ASP A 69 6.87 14.54 -14.79
N ALA A 70 5.69 14.17 -15.28
CA ALA A 70 4.54 15.09 -15.35
C ALA A 70 3.94 15.39 -13.96
N LEU A 71 4.04 14.45 -13.02
CA LEU A 71 3.46 14.58 -11.69
C LEU A 71 4.31 15.43 -10.74
N HIS A 72 5.63 15.33 -10.79
CA HIS A 72 6.56 15.96 -9.82
C HIS A 72 6.31 17.45 -9.60
N PRO A 73 6.08 18.28 -10.63
CA PRO A 73 5.76 19.69 -10.43
C PRO A 73 4.47 19.97 -9.66
N ALA A 74 3.56 18.99 -9.62
CA ALA A 74 2.28 19.08 -8.91
C ALA A 74 2.33 18.48 -7.49
N LEU A 75 3.44 17.85 -7.12
CA LEU A 75 3.62 17.29 -5.79
C LEU A 75 3.84 18.37 -4.74
N TRP A 76 3.66 17.98 -3.47
CA TRP A 76 4.01 18.84 -2.35
C TRP A 76 5.49 19.25 -2.46
N ARG A 77 5.74 20.57 -2.31
CA ARG A 77 7.06 21.18 -2.54
C ARG A 77 7.67 20.84 -3.90
N GLU A 78 6.83 20.68 -4.92
CA GLU A 78 7.27 20.37 -6.30
C GLU A 78 8.08 19.06 -6.39
N GLY A 79 7.83 18.11 -5.50
CA GLY A 79 8.57 16.85 -5.46
C GLY A 79 10.04 16.97 -5.02
N LYS A 80 10.46 18.14 -4.50
CA LYS A 80 11.83 18.35 -4.00
C LYS A 80 12.01 17.90 -2.55
N ASP A 81 10.91 17.68 -1.86
CA ASP A 81 10.88 17.21 -0.47
C ASP A 81 9.61 16.39 -0.23
N PHE A 82 9.63 15.54 0.78
CA PHE A 82 8.54 14.61 1.06
C PHE A 82 8.30 14.49 2.58
N PRO A 83 7.06 14.28 3.02
CA PRO A 83 6.79 14.06 4.45
C PRO A 83 7.52 12.82 4.96
N PRO A 84 8.24 12.91 6.08
CA PRO A 84 9.13 11.84 6.55
C PRO A 84 8.40 10.64 7.18
N THR A 85 7.12 10.76 7.50
CA THR A 85 6.35 9.71 8.18
C THR A 85 4.88 9.72 7.77
N PRO A 86 4.16 8.58 7.88
CA PRO A 86 2.72 8.53 7.69
C PRO A 86 1.95 9.51 8.58
N GLY A 87 2.32 9.64 9.85
CA GLY A 87 1.69 10.61 10.78
C GLY A 87 1.87 12.06 10.32
N ARG A 88 3.00 12.39 9.69
CA ARG A 88 3.18 13.73 9.09
C ARG A 88 2.30 13.92 7.85
N MET A 89 2.11 12.87 7.04
CA MET A 89 1.16 12.93 5.93
C MET A 89 -0.27 13.15 6.41
N ASP A 90 -0.69 12.43 7.45
CA ASP A 90 -2.01 12.60 8.07
C ASP A 90 -2.20 14.03 8.59
N ALA A 91 -1.21 14.58 9.28
CA ALA A 91 -1.26 15.96 9.77
C ALA A 91 -1.37 17.00 8.62
N LEU A 92 -0.65 16.80 7.53
CA LEU A 92 -0.73 17.67 6.35
C LEU A 92 -2.07 17.50 5.61
N LEU A 93 -2.62 16.31 5.58
CA LEU A 93 -3.94 16.02 5.02
C LEU A 93 -5.04 16.67 5.87
N ASN A 94 -4.97 16.53 7.20
CA ASN A 94 -5.90 17.17 8.14
C ASN A 94 -5.85 18.70 8.04
N GLY A 95 -4.67 19.27 7.91
CA GLY A 95 -4.47 20.71 7.73
C GLY A 95 -4.79 21.23 6.32
N GLY A 96 -5.27 20.38 5.41
CA GLY A 96 -5.65 20.76 4.04
C GLY A 96 -4.47 21.06 3.10
N THR A 97 -3.23 20.90 3.55
CA THR A 97 -2.02 21.06 2.72
C THR A 97 -1.94 19.95 1.67
N LEU A 98 -2.22 18.69 2.07
CA LEU A 98 -2.40 17.59 1.15
C LEU A 98 -3.89 17.37 0.87
N ARG A 99 -4.20 16.94 -0.35
CA ARG A 99 -5.54 16.52 -0.77
C ARG A 99 -5.65 15.01 -0.92
N LEU A 100 -4.51 14.35 -1.06
CA LEU A 100 -4.38 12.93 -1.24
C LEU A 100 -3.16 12.45 -0.46
N SER A 101 -3.27 11.29 0.17
CA SER A 101 -2.20 10.60 0.88
C SER A 101 -2.25 9.11 0.56
N MET A 102 -1.25 8.38 0.99
CA MET A 102 -1.16 6.93 0.78
C MET A 102 -1.13 6.20 2.12
N THR A 103 -1.74 5.04 2.14
CA THR A 103 -1.72 4.13 3.28
C THR A 103 -1.65 2.68 2.82
N PHE A 104 -1.06 1.81 3.65
CA PHE A 104 -1.07 0.36 3.45
C PHE A 104 -2.24 -0.33 4.17
N ASN A 105 -3.01 0.42 4.95
CA ASN A 105 -4.16 -0.11 5.67
C ASN A 105 -5.46 0.40 5.03
N PRO A 106 -6.30 -0.47 4.46
CA PRO A 106 -7.57 -0.07 3.87
C PRO A 106 -8.52 0.62 4.85
N ALA A 107 -8.42 0.30 6.14
CA ALA A 107 -9.22 0.89 7.21
C ALA A 107 -8.65 2.20 7.77
N HIS A 108 -7.49 2.69 7.28
CA HIS A 108 -6.77 3.83 7.85
C HIS A 108 -7.65 5.08 7.96
N ALA A 109 -8.27 5.50 6.86
CA ALA A 109 -9.11 6.70 6.88
C ALA A 109 -10.27 6.56 7.88
N GLN A 110 -10.94 5.39 7.92
CA GLN A 110 -12.02 5.12 8.86
C GLN A 110 -11.54 5.23 10.33
N GLN A 111 -10.37 4.66 10.63
CA GLN A 111 -9.78 4.73 11.97
C GLN A 111 -9.45 6.17 12.36
N LYS A 112 -8.78 6.91 11.46
CA LYS A 112 -8.35 8.29 11.70
C LYS A 112 -9.51 9.28 11.78
N VAL A 113 -10.59 9.04 11.05
CA VAL A 113 -11.85 9.79 11.19
C VAL A 113 -12.52 9.49 12.53
N ALA A 114 -12.55 8.22 12.95
CA ALA A 114 -13.14 7.83 14.22
C ALA A 114 -12.38 8.41 15.43
N SER A 115 -11.04 8.53 15.33
CA SER A 115 -10.19 9.17 16.36
C SER A 115 -10.16 10.71 16.28
N GLY A 116 -10.80 11.31 15.27
CA GLY A 116 -10.81 12.76 15.09
C GLY A 116 -9.51 13.34 14.48
N GLU A 117 -8.60 12.47 14.02
CA GLU A 117 -7.32 12.87 13.43
C GLU A 117 -7.44 13.26 11.95
N LEU A 118 -8.49 12.84 11.26
CA LEU A 118 -8.82 13.23 9.89
C LEU A 118 -10.24 13.79 9.78
N PRO A 119 -10.50 14.68 8.80
CA PRO A 119 -11.83 15.19 8.53
C PRO A 119 -12.83 14.05 8.21
N LYS A 120 -14.10 14.21 8.58
CA LYS A 120 -15.17 13.24 8.30
C LYS A 120 -15.38 12.93 6.81
N SER A 121 -14.90 13.80 5.92
CA SER A 121 -14.92 13.61 4.46
C SER A 121 -13.79 12.72 3.95
N SER A 122 -12.86 12.31 4.81
CA SER A 122 -11.73 11.45 4.42
C SER A 122 -12.19 10.00 4.23
N TYR A 123 -11.71 9.36 3.17
CA TYR A 123 -11.98 7.95 2.89
C TYR A 123 -10.79 7.30 2.19
N SER A 124 -10.63 6.00 2.39
CA SER A 124 -9.66 5.19 1.64
C SER A 124 -10.30 4.65 0.36
N PHE A 125 -9.53 4.58 -0.72
CA PHE A 125 -9.96 3.98 -1.97
C PHE A 125 -8.80 3.23 -2.62
N GLY A 126 -9.12 2.32 -3.54
CA GLY A 126 -8.15 1.61 -4.34
C GLY A 126 -8.34 1.89 -5.83
N PHE A 127 -7.37 1.47 -6.64
CA PHE A 127 -7.45 1.62 -8.11
C PHE A 127 -8.35 0.55 -8.71
N SER A 128 -9.11 0.91 -9.75
CA SER A 128 -10.04 0.00 -10.42
C SER A 128 -9.35 -1.23 -11.04
N GLN A 129 -8.10 -1.08 -11.44
CA GLN A 129 -7.29 -2.16 -12.02
C GLN A 129 -6.83 -3.19 -10.99
N GLY A 130 -6.88 -2.87 -9.71
CA GLY A 130 -6.43 -3.70 -8.61
C GLY A 130 -5.42 -3.00 -7.72
N MET A 131 -5.05 -3.67 -6.65
CA MET A 131 -4.04 -3.20 -5.68
C MET A 131 -3.11 -4.34 -5.31
N LEU A 132 -1.87 -3.98 -4.95
CA LEU A 132 -0.98 -4.93 -4.31
C LEU A 132 -1.56 -5.36 -2.96
N GLY A 133 -1.65 -6.66 -2.76
CA GLY A 133 -2.01 -7.23 -1.48
C GLY A 133 -0.78 -7.41 -0.60
N ASN A 134 -0.98 -7.38 0.69
CA ASN A 134 0.04 -7.74 1.66
C ASN A 134 -0.44 -8.89 2.52
N VAL A 135 0.49 -9.82 2.84
CA VAL A 135 0.25 -10.94 3.73
C VAL A 135 1.34 -10.95 4.79
N HIS A 136 0.93 -10.98 6.05
CA HIS A 136 1.88 -11.08 7.16
C HIS A 136 2.24 -12.55 7.41
N PHE A 137 3.53 -12.84 7.53
CA PHE A 137 4.05 -14.15 7.81
C PHE A 137 4.63 -14.21 9.22
N VAL A 138 4.39 -15.33 9.90
CA VAL A 138 5.04 -15.65 11.18
C VAL A 138 6.01 -16.80 10.93
N THR A 139 7.27 -16.59 11.27
CA THR A 139 8.33 -17.59 11.12
C THR A 139 8.90 -17.97 12.49
N ILE A 140 9.30 -19.21 12.63
CA ILE A 140 9.99 -19.73 13.81
C ILE A 140 11.40 -20.07 13.37
N PRO A 141 12.43 -19.33 13.83
CA PRO A 141 13.82 -19.63 13.50
C PRO A 141 14.20 -21.05 13.90
N ALA A 142 15.05 -21.71 13.11
CA ALA A 142 15.46 -23.10 13.37
C ALA A 142 16.15 -23.28 14.74
N ASN A 143 16.82 -22.25 15.22
CA ASN A 143 17.52 -22.19 16.52
C ASN A 143 16.66 -21.62 17.65
N ALA A 144 15.35 -21.49 17.49
CA ALA A 144 14.48 -20.98 18.54
C ALA A 144 14.43 -21.92 19.75
N ARG A 145 14.75 -21.42 20.94
CA ARG A 145 14.77 -22.21 22.20
C ARG A 145 13.37 -22.66 22.61
N ALA A 146 12.34 -21.84 22.37
CA ALA A 146 10.96 -22.09 22.75
C ALA A 146 10.07 -22.43 21.53
N SER A 147 10.54 -23.30 20.64
CA SER A 147 9.84 -23.61 19.38
C SER A 147 8.44 -24.17 19.60
N ALA A 148 8.22 -24.98 20.65
CA ALA A 148 6.91 -25.53 20.98
C ALA A 148 5.91 -24.41 21.34
N GLY A 149 6.30 -23.48 22.20
CA GLY A 149 5.48 -22.31 22.55
C GLY A 149 5.23 -21.40 21.32
N ALA A 150 6.24 -21.19 20.49
CA ALA A 150 6.10 -20.41 19.26
C ALA A 150 5.08 -21.02 18.28
N LYS A 151 5.02 -22.36 18.16
CA LYS A 151 3.99 -23.06 17.37
C LYS A 151 2.57 -22.83 17.92
N VAL A 152 2.40 -22.82 19.25
CA VAL A 152 1.11 -22.50 19.88
C VAL A 152 0.67 -21.09 19.53
N VAL A 153 1.58 -20.11 19.61
CA VAL A 153 1.29 -18.71 19.24
C VAL A 153 0.95 -18.60 17.75
N ALA A 154 1.73 -19.22 16.87
CA ALA A 154 1.46 -19.21 15.43
C ALA A 154 0.08 -19.82 15.12
N ASN A 155 -0.26 -20.94 15.74
CA ASN A 155 -1.58 -21.56 15.59
C ASN A 155 -2.72 -20.65 16.12
N PHE A 156 -2.52 -19.99 17.26
CA PHE A 156 -3.48 -19.03 17.79
C PHE A 156 -3.71 -17.85 16.83
N LEU A 157 -2.67 -17.31 16.23
CA LEU A 157 -2.76 -16.20 15.27
C LEU A 157 -3.58 -16.59 14.03
N LEU A 158 -3.60 -17.86 13.64
CA LEU A 158 -4.43 -18.39 12.54
C LEU A 158 -5.84 -18.77 13.00
N SER A 159 -6.16 -18.70 14.28
CA SER A 159 -7.49 -19.03 14.75
C SER A 159 -8.55 -18.03 14.26
N PRO A 160 -9.81 -18.46 14.03
CA PRO A 160 -10.88 -17.56 13.64
C PRO A 160 -11.05 -16.37 14.60
N LYS A 161 -10.91 -16.61 15.91
CA LYS A 161 -10.99 -15.55 16.93
C LYS A 161 -9.93 -14.48 16.74
N ALA A 162 -8.68 -14.85 16.52
CA ALA A 162 -7.59 -13.90 16.31
C ALA A 162 -7.76 -13.16 14.97
N GLN A 163 -8.13 -13.87 13.91
CA GLN A 163 -8.31 -13.28 12.59
C GLN A 163 -9.52 -12.34 12.50
N LEU A 164 -10.62 -12.65 13.18
CA LEU A 164 -11.76 -11.74 13.31
C LEU A 164 -11.39 -10.46 14.06
N ARG A 165 -10.59 -10.57 15.13
CA ARG A 165 -10.09 -9.41 15.87
C ARG A 165 -9.11 -8.56 15.04
N LYS A 166 -8.23 -9.22 14.28
CA LYS A 166 -7.31 -8.56 13.35
C LYS A 166 -8.05 -7.77 12.27
N ALA A 167 -9.12 -8.36 11.71
CA ALA A 167 -9.91 -7.72 10.66
C ALA A 167 -10.83 -6.59 11.16
N ASP A 168 -11.00 -6.44 12.46
CA ASP A 168 -11.83 -5.40 13.04
C ASP A 168 -11.18 -4.02 12.86
N PRO A 169 -11.83 -3.06 12.15
CA PRO A 169 -11.29 -1.73 11.94
C PRO A 169 -11.03 -0.94 13.23
N SER A 170 -11.75 -1.25 14.31
CA SER A 170 -11.53 -0.60 15.61
C SER A 170 -10.30 -1.10 16.35
N VAL A 171 -9.70 -2.21 15.89
CA VAL A 171 -8.51 -2.83 16.49
C VAL A 171 -7.30 -2.69 15.58
N TRP A 172 -7.37 -3.27 14.37
CA TRP A 172 -6.29 -3.22 13.40
C TRP A 172 -6.81 -2.92 11.98
N GLY A 173 -7.88 -3.59 11.55
CA GLY A 173 -8.47 -3.40 10.22
C GLY A 173 -7.67 -4.07 9.10
N ASP A 174 -6.79 -5.03 9.43
CA ASP A 174 -6.01 -5.76 8.46
C ASP A 174 -6.76 -7.03 8.00
N PRO A 175 -6.88 -7.29 6.70
CA PRO A 175 -7.68 -8.40 6.18
C PRO A 175 -7.27 -9.76 6.74
N SER A 176 -8.25 -10.65 6.92
CA SER A 176 -8.03 -12.03 7.34
C SER A 176 -7.41 -12.86 6.21
N VAL A 177 -6.57 -13.82 6.58
CA VAL A 177 -6.02 -14.82 5.67
C VAL A 177 -6.86 -16.11 5.60
N LEU A 178 -7.93 -16.20 6.40
CA LEU A 178 -8.81 -17.37 6.40
C LEU A 178 -9.74 -17.36 5.19
N ASP A 179 -9.98 -18.54 4.64
CA ASP A 179 -11.02 -18.76 3.64
C ASP A 179 -12.41 -18.69 4.30
N PRO A 180 -13.24 -17.68 3.99
CA PRO A 180 -14.54 -17.54 4.62
C PRO A 180 -15.45 -18.76 4.40
N GLN A 181 -15.29 -19.47 3.28
CA GLN A 181 -16.14 -20.63 2.96
C GLN A 181 -15.90 -21.84 3.87
N LYS A 182 -14.72 -21.90 4.50
CA LYS A 182 -14.35 -22.95 5.45
C LYS A 182 -14.74 -22.65 6.90
N LEU A 183 -15.31 -21.50 7.15
CA LEU A 183 -15.73 -21.09 8.48
C LEU A 183 -17.19 -21.47 8.76
N PRO A 184 -17.55 -21.70 10.03
CA PRO A 184 -18.95 -21.72 10.48
C PRO A 184 -19.69 -20.45 10.02
N VAL A 185 -21.02 -20.56 9.82
CA VAL A 185 -21.83 -19.52 9.21
C VAL A 185 -21.75 -18.19 9.97
N ASP A 186 -21.80 -18.23 11.30
CA ASP A 186 -21.69 -17.07 12.19
C ASP A 186 -20.34 -16.36 12.05
N GLN A 187 -19.25 -17.12 12.05
CA GLN A 187 -17.88 -16.59 11.89
C GLN A 187 -17.63 -16.07 10.48
N ARG A 188 -18.16 -16.76 9.46
CA ARG A 188 -18.13 -16.30 8.07
C ARG A 188 -18.80 -14.93 7.93
N ASN A 189 -20.03 -14.81 8.42
CA ASN A 189 -20.78 -13.56 8.33
C ASN A 189 -20.09 -12.43 9.08
N ALA A 190 -19.55 -12.72 10.28
CA ALA A 190 -18.79 -11.78 11.06
C ALA A 190 -17.50 -11.32 10.33
N LEU A 191 -16.82 -12.21 9.60
CA LEU A 191 -15.65 -11.88 8.82
C LEU A 191 -15.99 -11.04 7.59
N LEU A 192 -17.00 -11.45 6.82
CA LEU A 192 -17.45 -10.74 5.63
C LEU A 192 -17.93 -9.32 5.94
N ALA A 193 -18.58 -9.12 7.10
CA ALA A 193 -19.01 -7.79 7.56
C ALA A 193 -17.84 -6.83 7.87
N ARG A 194 -16.64 -7.37 8.06
CA ARG A 194 -15.41 -6.57 8.33
C ARG A 194 -14.59 -6.25 7.09
N ILE A 195 -14.92 -6.87 5.97
CA ILE A 195 -14.25 -6.57 4.69
C ILE A 195 -14.76 -5.20 4.21
N PRO A 196 -13.87 -4.21 4.03
CA PRO A 196 -14.31 -2.92 3.49
C PRO A 196 -14.96 -3.09 2.12
N GLN A 197 -16.11 -2.46 1.95
CA GLN A 197 -16.83 -2.49 0.66
C GLN A 197 -16.01 -1.78 -0.42
N GLY A 198 -16.04 -2.33 -1.64
CA GLY A 198 -15.41 -1.69 -2.80
C GLY A 198 -13.89 -1.79 -2.85
N LEU A 199 -13.27 -2.69 -2.08
CA LEU A 199 -11.85 -2.98 -2.28
C LEU A 199 -11.65 -3.62 -3.65
N PRO A 200 -10.64 -3.16 -4.41
CA PRO A 200 -10.30 -3.72 -5.70
C PRO A 200 -9.69 -5.12 -5.57
N ALA A 201 -9.59 -5.82 -6.69
CA ALA A 201 -8.90 -7.11 -6.74
C ALA A 201 -7.45 -6.98 -6.26
N VAL A 202 -7.00 -7.98 -5.49
CA VAL A 202 -5.61 -8.09 -5.07
C VAL A 202 -4.79 -8.65 -6.23
N LEU A 203 -3.71 -7.94 -6.57
CA LEU A 203 -2.77 -8.31 -7.63
C LEU A 203 -1.50 -8.88 -7.02
N PRO A 204 -0.88 -9.88 -7.67
CA PRO A 204 0.36 -10.46 -7.18
C PRO A 204 1.52 -9.45 -7.30
N GLU A 205 2.46 -9.53 -6.37
CA GLU A 205 3.68 -8.74 -6.44
C GLU A 205 4.53 -9.10 -7.65
N PRO A 206 5.21 -8.11 -8.26
CA PRO A 206 6.24 -8.35 -9.26
C PRO A 206 7.41 -9.18 -8.70
N HIS A 207 8.21 -9.77 -9.59
CA HIS A 207 9.46 -10.43 -9.20
C HIS A 207 10.36 -9.48 -8.41
N ALA A 208 10.98 -9.95 -7.32
CA ALA A 208 11.73 -9.10 -6.37
C ALA A 208 12.85 -8.23 -7.02
N ALA A 209 13.43 -8.68 -8.13
CA ALA A 209 14.44 -7.92 -8.85
C ALA A 209 13.93 -6.55 -9.39
N TRP A 210 12.63 -6.41 -9.65
CA TRP A 210 12.03 -5.13 -10.05
C TRP A 210 12.17 -4.07 -8.98
N VAL A 211 12.11 -4.47 -7.71
CA VAL A 211 12.19 -3.54 -6.57
C VAL A 211 13.49 -2.74 -6.60
N ASN A 212 14.62 -3.45 -6.65
CA ASN A 212 15.92 -2.80 -6.63
C ASN A 212 16.15 -1.93 -7.88
N ALA A 213 15.75 -2.41 -9.05
CA ALA A 213 15.91 -1.67 -10.31
C ALA A 213 15.08 -0.37 -10.30
N LEU A 214 13.84 -0.44 -9.84
CA LEU A 214 12.96 0.73 -9.72
C LEU A 214 13.46 1.73 -8.69
N GLU A 215 13.94 1.26 -7.55
CA GLU A 215 14.47 2.11 -6.50
C GLU A 215 15.72 2.87 -6.94
N GLN A 216 16.65 2.19 -7.62
CA GLN A 216 17.85 2.81 -8.17
C GLN A 216 17.51 3.87 -9.22
N GLU A 217 16.61 3.56 -10.15
CA GLU A 217 16.22 4.51 -11.21
C GLU A 217 15.44 5.69 -10.63
N TRP A 218 14.59 5.48 -9.62
CA TRP A 218 13.91 6.57 -8.94
C TRP A 218 14.90 7.51 -8.24
N LEU A 219 15.88 6.95 -7.51
CA LEU A 219 16.92 7.73 -6.84
C LEU A 219 17.77 8.52 -7.85
N ARG A 220 18.08 7.92 -8.99
CA ARG A 220 18.81 8.59 -10.08
C ARG A 220 18.04 9.78 -10.66
N ARG A 221 16.71 9.68 -10.80
CA ARG A 221 15.85 10.72 -11.40
C ARG A 221 15.47 11.82 -10.43
N TYR A 222 15.10 11.43 -9.23
CA TYR A 222 14.41 12.30 -8.27
C TYR A 222 15.08 12.33 -6.89
N GLY A 223 16.11 11.55 -6.68
CA GLY A 223 16.90 11.62 -5.43
C GLY A 223 17.58 12.97 -5.30
N THR A 224 17.41 13.64 -4.17
CA THR A 224 18.19 14.84 -3.85
C THR A 224 19.64 14.42 -3.60
N HIS A 225 20.53 14.94 -4.41
CA HIS A 225 21.98 14.81 -4.24
C HIS A 225 22.51 15.77 -3.19
#